data_d43403a0d0d84db7f0934690f87e0a4f
#
_entry.id   d43403a0d0d84db7f0934690f87e0a4f
#
_cell.length_a   1.000
_cell.length_b   1.000
_cell.length_c   1.000
_cell.angle_alpha   90.00
_cell.angle_beta   90.00
_cell.angle_gamma   90.00
#
_symmetry.space_group_name_H-M   'P 1'
#
loop_
_entity.id
_entity.type
_entity.pdbx_description
1 polymer ?
#
loop_
_entity_poly.entity_id
_entity_poly.type
_entity_poly.pdbx_seq_one_letter_code
_entity_poly.pdbx_strand_id
1 'polypeptide(L)'
;MAKKLRPAFTLIEILIATTLLSIVLIGLYGVLDTQKRSVDIIKKNLDRSVDHDRVIMVLYNDIISSDGNITLKKGERDTVCIESTRNSLYELGVAKVCWMVLKEDDTLIRVEGNNYKLPLGISDVVEVDKVLKGVKLFDITRSKNNVLAVIKEAHKEPYSFLLQGIKPPPKPKPKRKKRVLKTKTTPQKTKDNNGTKENNKTKPVPPSEAEGMF
;
A
#
# COMPACT_ATOMS: atom_id res chain seq x y z
N MET A 1 -56.82 71.15 -12.20
CA MET A 1 -55.97 69.95 -11.76
C MET A 1 -56.53 68.73 -12.49
N ALA A 2 -55.77 68.24 -13.49
CA ALA A 2 -56.13 67.04 -14.24
C ALA A 2 -55.80 65.78 -13.42
N LYS A 3 -56.81 64.99 -13.05
CA LYS A 3 -56.62 63.74 -12.33
C LYS A 3 -56.09 62.69 -13.29
N LYS A 4 -54.80 62.38 -13.16
CA LYS A 4 -54.05 61.34 -13.95
C LYS A 4 -54.72 59.99 -13.63
N LEU A 5 -55.53 59.47 -14.56
CA LEU A 5 -56.07 58.11 -14.45
C LEU A 5 -54.94 57.11 -14.50
N ARG A 6 -54.79 56.30 -13.47
CA ARG A 6 -53.80 55.21 -13.45
C ARG A 6 -54.41 54.08 -14.31
N PRO A 7 -53.67 53.54 -15.27
CA PRO A 7 -54.14 52.40 -16.03
C PRO A 7 -54.30 51.19 -15.09
N ALA A 8 -55.53 50.61 -15.09
CA ALA A 8 -55.80 49.36 -14.40
C ALA A 8 -55.37 48.21 -15.30
N PHE A 9 -54.71 47.23 -14.72
CA PHE A 9 -54.29 45.99 -15.45
C PHE A 9 -55.60 45.26 -15.91
N THR A 10 -55.52 44.75 -17.13
CA THR A 10 -56.60 43.92 -17.67
C THR A 10 -56.41 42.48 -17.23
N LEU A 11 -57.49 41.73 -17.05
CA LEU A 11 -57.44 40.30 -16.65
C LEU A 11 -56.66 39.46 -17.66
N ILE A 12 -56.77 39.81 -18.94
CA ILE A 12 -56.01 39.13 -20.03
C ILE A 12 -54.51 39.33 -19.93
N GLU A 13 -54.08 40.51 -19.51
CA GLU A 13 -52.66 40.84 -19.35
C GLU A 13 -51.97 40.00 -18.23
N ILE A 14 -52.70 39.81 -17.11
CA ILE A 14 -52.23 38.96 -16.02
C ILE A 14 -52.19 37.50 -16.48
N LEU A 15 -53.15 37.03 -17.26
CA LEU A 15 -53.21 35.66 -17.75
C LEU A 15 -52.03 35.37 -18.72
N ILE A 16 -51.72 36.29 -19.62
CA ILE A 16 -50.54 36.16 -20.51
C ILE A 16 -49.25 36.22 -19.72
N ALA A 17 -49.13 37.13 -18.75
CA ALA A 17 -47.92 37.25 -17.93
C ALA A 17 -47.63 35.96 -17.12
N THR A 18 -48.66 35.35 -16.52
CA THR A 18 -48.49 34.10 -15.74
C THR A 18 -48.17 32.89 -16.61
N THR A 19 -48.72 32.80 -17.82
CA THR A 19 -48.36 31.72 -18.77
C THR A 19 -46.92 31.85 -19.26
N LEU A 20 -46.48 33.05 -19.61
CA LEU A 20 -45.09 33.29 -20.00
C LEU A 20 -44.11 33.00 -18.84
N LEU A 21 -44.44 33.44 -17.63
CA LEU A 21 -43.65 33.16 -16.45
C LEU A 21 -43.51 31.64 -16.21
N SER A 22 -44.61 30.89 -16.37
CA SER A 22 -44.58 29.42 -16.20
C SER A 22 -43.66 28.74 -17.20
N ILE A 23 -43.66 29.15 -18.48
CA ILE A 23 -42.79 28.61 -19.52
C ILE A 23 -41.29 28.90 -19.19
N VAL A 24 -40.99 30.10 -18.74
CA VAL A 24 -39.63 30.48 -18.33
C VAL A 24 -39.15 29.66 -17.15
N LEU A 25 -40.01 29.47 -16.15
CA LEU A 25 -39.65 28.64 -14.98
C LEU A 25 -39.37 27.18 -15.36
N ILE A 26 -40.21 26.59 -16.24
CA ILE A 26 -39.96 25.21 -16.73
C ILE A 26 -38.62 25.13 -17.43
N GLY A 27 -38.29 26.11 -18.29
CA GLY A 27 -36.98 26.17 -18.96
C GLY A 27 -35.82 26.27 -17.98
N LEU A 28 -35.94 27.13 -16.97
CA LEU A 28 -34.90 27.27 -15.92
C LEU A 28 -34.68 25.99 -15.12
N TYR A 29 -35.73 25.25 -14.75
CA TYR A 29 -35.61 23.96 -14.07
C TYR A 29 -34.84 22.95 -14.91
N GLY A 30 -35.08 22.88 -16.23
CA GLY A 30 -34.34 22.01 -17.13
C GLY A 30 -32.84 22.32 -17.18
N VAL A 31 -32.48 23.60 -17.22
CA VAL A 31 -31.10 24.05 -17.19
C VAL A 31 -30.43 23.70 -15.87
N LEU A 32 -31.09 23.91 -14.73
CA LEU A 32 -30.57 23.60 -13.41
C LEU A 32 -30.32 22.10 -13.22
N ASP A 33 -31.18 21.23 -13.71
CA ASP A 33 -31.00 19.77 -13.64
C ASP A 33 -29.79 19.33 -14.47
N THR A 34 -29.61 19.87 -15.66
CA THR A 34 -28.47 19.61 -16.53
C THR A 34 -27.17 20.07 -15.87
N GLN A 35 -27.15 21.23 -15.24
CA GLN A 35 -25.98 21.76 -14.53
C GLN A 35 -25.60 20.85 -13.33
N LYS A 36 -26.59 20.42 -12.53
CA LYS A 36 -26.35 19.50 -11.41
C LYS A 36 -25.67 18.20 -11.88
N ARG A 37 -26.21 17.57 -12.93
CA ARG A 37 -25.62 16.36 -13.51
C ARG A 37 -24.20 16.57 -14.00
N SER A 38 -23.93 17.70 -14.65
CA SER A 38 -22.58 18.04 -15.12
C SER A 38 -21.60 18.22 -13.97
N VAL A 39 -22.01 18.93 -12.90
CA VAL A 39 -21.19 19.13 -11.71
C VAL A 39 -20.90 17.79 -11.02
N ASP A 40 -21.87 16.89 -10.90
CA ASP A 40 -21.67 15.56 -10.29
C ASP A 40 -20.67 14.70 -11.08
N ILE A 41 -20.74 14.75 -12.42
CA ILE A 41 -19.78 14.03 -13.27
C ILE A 41 -18.37 14.62 -13.12
N ILE A 42 -18.25 15.94 -13.14
CA ILE A 42 -16.95 16.63 -12.97
C ILE A 42 -16.38 16.32 -11.60
N LYS A 43 -17.18 16.41 -10.54
CA LYS A 43 -16.74 16.09 -9.17
C LYS A 43 -16.26 14.65 -9.06
N LYS A 44 -17.02 13.68 -9.58
CA LYS A 44 -16.63 12.27 -9.56
C LYS A 44 -15.34 12.00 -10.32
N ASN A 45 -15.11 12.66 -11.44
CA ASN A 45 -13.88 12.54 -12.21
C ASN A 45 -12.69 13.20 -11.50
N LEU A 46 -12.92 14.36 -10.88
CA LEU A 46 -11.90 15.07 -10.09
C LEU A 46 -11.48 14.24 -8.87
N ASP A 47 -12.43 13.73 -8.09
CA ASP A 47 -12.14 12.89 -6.92
C ASP A 47 -11.28 11.67 -7.32
N ARG A 48 -11.61 11.01 -8.45
CA ARG A 48 -10.83 9.88 -8.95
C ARG A 48 -9.40 10.27 -9.40
N SER A 49 -9.24 11.44 -10.00
CA SER A 49 -7.93 11.94 -10.42
C SER A 49 -7.07 12.30 -9.21
N VAL A 50 -7.66 12.99 -8.23
CA VAL A 50 -6.98 13.37 -6.99
C VAL A 50 -6.51 12.15 -6.22
N ASP A 51 -7.35 11.10 -6.10
CA ASP A 51 -6.97 9.86 -5.43
C ASP A 51 -5.78 9.19 -6.13
N HIS A 52 -5.80 9.13 -7.46
CA HIS A 52 -4.71 8.55 -8.24
C HIS A 52 -3.40 9.31 -8.05
N ASP A 53 -3.41 10.64 -8.21
CA ASP A 53 -2.22 11.48 -8.08
C ASP A 53 -1.66 11.43 -6.65
N ARG A 54 -2.53 11.35 -5.65
CA ARG A 54 -2.14 11.18 -4.25
C ARG A 54 -1.38 9.87 -4.02
N VAL A 55 -1.89 8.76 -4.57
CA VAL A 55 -1.23 7.44 -4.44
C VAL A 55 0.18 7.48 -5.03
N ILE A 56 0.32 8.05 -6.22
CA ILE A 56 1.61 8.18 -6.89
C ILE A 56 2.56 9.04 -6.06
N MET A 57 2.07 10.16 -5.53
CA MET A 57 2.88 11.06 -4.71
C MET A 57 3.35 10.38 -3.42
N VAL A 58 2.49 9.58 -2.77
CA VAL A 58 2.86 8.83 -1.56
C VAL A 58 3.92 7.78 -1.89
N LEU A 59 3.75 7.00 -2.96
CA LEU A 59 4.75 6.02 -3.40
C LEU A 59 6.08 6.69 -3.77
N TYR A 60 6.01 7.81 -4.48
CA TYR A 60 7.18 8.62 -4.82
C TYR A 60 7.93 9.07 -3.55
N ASN A 61 7.20 9.61 -2.57
CA ASN A 61 7.78 10.09 -1.32
C ASN A 61 8.34 8.95 -0.47
N ASP A 62 7.67 7.79 -0.42
CA ASP A 62 8.18 6.61 0.28
C ASP A 62 9.55 6.17 -0.28
N ILE A 63 9.70 6.17 -1.59
CA ILE A 63 10.93 5.75 -2.25
C ILE A 63 12.04 6.80 -2.08
N ILE A 64 11.74 8.09 -2.31
CA ILE A 64 12.77 9.14 -2.27
C ILE A 64 13.27 9.44 -0.86
N SER A 65 12.38 9.29 0.14
CA SER A 65 12.70 9.49 1.55
C SER A 65 13.35 8.26 2.20
N SER A 66 13.58 7.19 1.42
CA SER A 66 14.19 5.96 1.90
C SER A 66 15.69 6.09 2.15
N ASP A 67 16.22 5.20 2.96
CA ASP A 67 17.67 5.00 3.14
C ASP A 67 18.31 4.24 1.96
N GLY A 68 17.53 3.86 0.94
CA GLY A 68 17.95 3.09 -0.22
C GLY A 68 17.84 1.58 -0.04
N ASN A 69 17.48 1.08 1.14
CA ASN A 69 17.25 -0.35 1.38
C ASN A 69 15.85 -0.76 0.89
N ILE A 70 15.75 -0.95 -0.40
CA ILE A 70 14.52 -1.31 -1.09
C ILE A 70 14.63 -2.75 -1.59
N THR A 71 13.74 -3.61 -1.13
CA THR A 71 13.64 -5.01 -1.53
C THR A 71 12.50 -5.17 -2.54
N LEU A 72 12.80 -5.71 -3.70
CA LEU A 72 11.85 -5.99 -4.77
C LEU A 72 11.62 -7.50 -4.86
N LYS A 73 10.37 -7.93 -4.78
CA LYS A 73 9.96 -9.30 -5.09
C LYS A 73 9.20 -9.27 -6.40
N LYS A 74 9.81 -9.84 -7.43
CA LYS A 74 9.21 -9.97 -8.76
C LYS A 74 8.19 -11.10 -8.78
N GLY A 75 7.07 -10.87 -9.46
CA GLY A 75 5.98 -11.83 -9.60
C GLY A 75 5.04 -11.41 -10.73
N GLU A 76 3.86 -11.96 -10.74
CA GLU A 76 2.77 -11.49 -11.63
C GLU A 76 2.45 -10.02 -11.35
N ARG A 77 2.52 -9.63 -10.08
CA ARG A 77 2.45 -8.26 -9.58
C ARG A 77 3.57 -8.11 -8.57
N ASP A 78 4.37 -7.10 -8.74
CA ASP A 78 5.53 -6.89 -7.90
C ASP A 78 5.13 -6.52 -6.47
N THR A 79 6.02 -6.82 -5.54
CA THR A 79 5.95 -6.31 -4.18
C THR A 79 7.22 -5.52 -3.93
N VAL A 80 7.06 -4.29 -3.48
CA VAL A 80 8.20 -3.46 -3.05
C VAL A 80 8.13 -3.22 -1.55
N CYS A 81 9.23 -3.52 -0.85
CA CYS A 81 9.37 -3.21 0.56
C CYS A 81 10.55 -2.26 0.77
N ILE A 82 10.30 -1.17 1.43
CA ILE A 82 11.26 -0.14 1.83
C ILE A 82 11.50 -0.33 3.31
N GLU A 83 12.69 -0.77 3.70
CA GLU A 83 12.99 -1.12 5.09
C GLU A 83 13.01 0.09 6.03
N SER A 84 13.28 1.29 5.48
CA SER A 84 13.37 2.52 6.27
C SER A 84 13.03 3.72 5.37
N THR A 85 11.91 4.37 5.63
CA THR A 85 11.51 5.63 5.01
C THR A 85 11.13 6.64 6.09
N ARG A 86 11.33 7.93 5.81
CA ARG A 86 10.87 9.02 6.68
C ARG A 86 9.48 9.51 6.32
N ASN A 87 8.89 8.99 5.26
CA ASN A 87 7.52 9.30 4.85
C ASN A 87 6.55 8.38 5.58
N SER A 88 6.25 8.68 6.84
CA SER A 88 5.25 7.96 7.63
C SER A 88 3.92 8.70 7.57
N LEU A 89 2.83 7.98 7.30
CA LEU A 89 1.47 8.52 7.35
C LEU A 89 0.87 8.41 8.76
N TYR A 90 1.49 7.60 9.63
CA TYR A 90 1.04 7.32 11.00
C TYR A 90 2.02 7.83 12.07
N GLU A 91 2.81 8.85 11.72
CA GLU A 91 3.72 9.55 12.65
C GLU A 91 4.79 8.67 13.31
N LEU A 92 5.17 7.57 12.66
CA LEU A 92 6.18 6.64 13.19
C LEU A 92 7.62 7.21 13.13
N GLY A 93 7.80 8.40 12.55
CA GLY A 93 9.11 9.04 12.34
C GLY A 93 9.96 8.34 11.28
N VAL A 94 10.27 7.07 11.48
CA VAL A 94 10.90 6.19 10.48
C VAL A 94 10.12 4.89 10.45
N ALA A 95 9.61 4.53 9.28
CA ALA A 95 8.75 3.37 9.10
C ALA A 95 9.30 2.40 8.05
N LYS A 96 8.97 1.13 8.19
CA LYS A 96 9.04 0.16 7.12
C LYS A 96 7.73 0.21 6.36
N VAL A 97 7.81 0.32 5.03
CA VAL A 97 6.65 0.41 4.15
C VAL A 97 6.74 -0.65 3.06
N CYS A 98 5.67 -1.41 2.87
CA CYS A 98 5.54 -2.35 1.76
C CYS A 98 4.33 -2.00 0.90
N TRP A 99 4.52 -2.06 -0.42
CA TRP A 99 3.49 -1.88 -1.42
C TRP A 99 3.27 -3.19 -2.17
N MET A 100 2.02 -3.60 -2.29
CA MET A 100 1.65 -4.82 -3.01
C MET A 100 0.22 -4.74 -3.52
N VAL A 101 -0.12 -5.57 -4.50
CA VAL A 101 -1.49 -5.69 -4.99
C VAL A 101 -2.12 -6.95 -4.42
N LEU A 102 -3.26 -6.81 -3.77
CA LEU A 102 -4.09 -7.95 -3.34
C LEU A 102 -4.70 -8.63 -4.56
N LYS A 103 -4.59 -9.96 -4.62
CA LYS A 103 -5.09 -10.74 -5.76
C LYS A 103 -6.61 -10.86 -5.80
N GLU A 104 -7.26 -10.75 -4.64
CA GLU A 104 -8.71 -10.94 -4.51
C GLU A 104 -9.52 -9.84 -5.20
N ASP A 105 -9.11 -8.60 -5.04
CA ASP A 105 -9.86 -7.43 -5.49
C ASP A 105 -9.04 -6.46 -6.37
N ASP A 106 -7.85 -6.89 -6.83
CA ASP A 106 -6.93 -6.07 -7.62
C ASP A 106 -6.61 -4.72 -6.96
N THR A 107 -6.58 -4.68 -5.62
CA THR A 107 -6.36 -3.45 -4.87
C THR A 107 -4.89 -3.31 -4.51
N LEU A 108 -4.29 -2.17 -4.88
CA LEU A 108 -2.97 -1.77 -4.40
C LEU A 108 -3.10 -1.33 -2.94
N ILE A 109 -2.32 -1.96 -2.08
CA ILE A 109 -2.26 -1.65 -0.66
C ILE A 109 -0.87 -1.15 -0.29
N ARG A 110 -0.85 -0.26 0.71
CA ARG A 110 0.34 0.20 1.41
C ARG A 110 0.28 -0.32 2.84
N VAL A 111 1.30 -1.01 3.26
CA VAL A 111 1.44 -1.54 4.63
C VAL A 111 2.54 -0.77 5.31
N GLU A 112 2.26 -0.14 6.44
CA GLU A 112 3.21 0.63 7.22
C GLU A 112 3.34 0.07 8.64
N GLY A 113 4.56 0.02 9.16
CA GLY A 113 4.84 -0.42 10.53
C GLY A 113 6.34 -0.31 10.85
N ASN A 114 6.71 -0.59 12.09
CA ASN A 114 8.11 -0.47 12.51
C ASN A 114 8.94 -1.71 12.19
N ASN A 115 8.42 -2.90 12.45
CA ASN A 115 9.17 -4.14 12.28
C ASN A 115 8.20 -5.31 12.02
N TYR A 116 7.99 -5.62 10.78
CA TYR A 116 7.15 -6.73 10.35
C TYR A 116 7.77 -7.46 9.16
N LYS A 117 7.25 -8.64 8.85
CA LYS A 117 7.64 -9.42 7.68
C LYS A 117 6.41 -9.82 6.89
N LEU A 118 6.56 -9.98 5.59
CA LEU A 118 5.51 -10.53 4.73
C LEU A 118 5.72 -12.03 4.50
N PRO A 119 4.67 -12.86 4.62
CA PRO A 119 3.28 -12.53 4.97
C PRO A 119 3.13 -12.06 6.43
N LEU A 120 2.09 -11.23 6.71
CA LEU A 120 1.83 -10.69 8.03
C LEU A 120 1.46 -11.80 9.01
N GLY A 121 2.06 -11.75 10.19
CA GLY A 121 1.69 -12.61 11.33
C GLY A 121 0.60 -11.97 12.19
N ILE A 122 -0.04 -12.78 13.05
CA ILE A 122 -1.12 -12.32 13.95
C ILE A 122 -0.62 -11.26 14.95
N SER A 123 0.67 -11.29 15.28
CA SER A 123 1.30 -10.36 16.25
C SER A 123 1.91 -9.10 15.61
N ASP A 124 1.87 -8.97 14.28
CA ASP A 124 2.45 -7.82 13.62
C ASP A 124 1.54 -6.59 13.79
N VAL A 125 2.10 -5.52 14.33
CA VAL A 125 1.42 -4.24 14.47
C VAL A 125 1.73 -3.40 13.24
N VAL A 126 0.76 -3.31 12.35
CA VAL A 126 0.87 -2.60 11.08
C VAL A 126 -0.43 -1.89 10.74
N GLU A 127 -0.31 -0.79 10.00
CA GLU A 127 -1.43 -0.11 9.37
C GLU A 127 -1.49 -0.50 7.89
N VAL A 128 -2.69 -0.75 7.38
CA VAL A 128 -2.92 -1.20 6.01
C VAL A 128 -3.88 -0.27 5.30
N ASP A 129 -3.36 0.48 4.34
CA ASP A 129 -4.13 1.40 3.51
C ASP A 129 -4.49 0.74 2.18
N LYS A 130 -5.77 0.73 1.84
CA LYS A 130 -6.25 0.41 0.48
C LYS A 130 -6.20 1.68 -0.35
N VAL A 131 -5.19 1.80 -1.21
CA VAL A 131 -4.89 3.08 -1.87
C VAL A 131 -5.43 3.20 -3.28
N LEU A 132 -5.49 2.11 -4.05
CA LEU A 132 -5.96 2.14 -5.44
C LEU A 132 -6.61 0.82 -5.83
N LYS A 133 -7.83 0.86 -6.38
CA LYS A 133 -8.58 -0.33 -6.81
C LYS A 133 -8.41 -0.60 -8.31
N GLY A 134 -8.53 -1.88 -8.69
CA GLY A 134 -8.53 -2.29 -10.10
C GLY A 134 -7.17 -2.22 -10.76
N VAL A 135 -6.08 -2.39 -10.00
CA VAL A 135 -4.70 -2.36 -10.51
C VAL A 135 -4.38 -3.66 -11.22
N LYS A 136 -4.16 -3.57 -12.53
CA LYS A 136 -3.83 -4.72 -13.40
C LYS A 136 -2.33 -4.93 -13.55
N LEU A 137 -1.55 -3.87 -13.45
CA LEU A 137 -0.09 -3.92 -13.50
C LEU A 137 0.49 -3.05 -12.39
N PHE A 138 1.37 -3.62 -11.61
CA PHE A 138 2.24 -2.93 -10.67
C PHE A 138 3.63 -3.51 -10.84
N ASP A 139 4.49 -2.76 -11.53
CA ASP A 139 5.87 -3.16 -11.82
C ASP A 139 6.83 -2.11 -11.29
N ILE A 140 7.80 -2.55 -10.50
CA ILE A 140 8.86 -1.68 -10.00
C ILE A 140 10.21 -2.29 -10.34
N THR A 141 10.99 -1.54 -11.09
CA THR A 141 12.32 -1.96 -11.51
C THR A 141 13.37 -1.00 -10.96
N ARG A 142 14.42 -1.56 -10.36
CA ARG A 142 15.56 -0.80 -9.86
C ARG A 142 16.79 -1.08 -10.69
N SER A 143 17.46 -0.02 -11.13
CA SER A 143 18.78 -0.10 -11.79
C SER A 143 19.72 0.88 -11.10
N LYS A 144 20.72 0.36 -10.38
CA LYS A 144 21.66 1.17 -9.59
C LYS A 144 20.94 2.16 -8.67
N ASN A 145 21.02 3.44 -8.99
CA ASN A 145 20.43 4.55 -8.22
C ASN A 145 19.09 5.05 -8.78
N ASN A 146 18.54 4.34 -9.76
CA ASN A 146 17.28 4.69 -10.40
C ASN A 146 16.21 3.66 -10.07
N VAL A 147 14.99 4.13 -9.85
CA VAL A 147 13.80 3.29 -9.65
C VAL A 147 12.74 3.72 -10.63
N LEU A 148 12.30 2.81 -11.48
CA LEU A 148 11.17 3.00 -12.38
C LEU A 148 9.95 2.31 -11.76
N ALA A 149 8.86 3.03 -11.63
CA ALA A 149 7.57 2.48 -11.21
C ALA A 149 6.57 2.61 -12.35
N VAL A 150 5.81 1.55 -12.60
CA VAL A 150 4.73 1.50 -13.59
C VAL A 150 3.48 0.97 -12.92
N ILE A 151 2.39 1.72 -13.01
CA ILE A 151 1.08 1.36 -12.46
C ILE A 151 0.05 1.45 -13.58
N LYS A 152 -0.76 0.41 -13.74
CA LYS A 152 -1.87 0.41 -14.71
C LYS A 152 -3.15 -0.06 -14.01
N GLU A 153 -4.15 0.78 -14.03
CA GLU A 153 -5.51 0.43 -13.65
C GLU A 153 -6.27 -0.17 -14.83
N ALA A 154 -7.35 -0.90 -14.55
CA ALA A 154 -8.26 -1.37 -15.57
C ALA A 154 -8.86 -0.17 -16.34
N HIS A 155 -8.87 -0.26 -17.66
CA HIS A 155 -9.43 0.75 -18.56
C HIS A 155 -8.80 2.15 -18.49
N LYS A 156 -7.56 2.26 -17.96
CA LYS A 156 -6.79 3.50 -17.98
C LYS A 156 -5.42 3.29 -18.65
N GLU A 157 -4.84 4.37 -19.12
CA GLU A 157 -3.46 4.37 -19.60
C GLU A 157 -2.49 4.07 -18.44
N PRO A 158 -1.37 3.39 -18.72
CA PRO A 158 -0.36 3.12 -17.71
C PRO A 158 0.32 4.44 -17.29
N TYR A 159 0.44 4.61 -16.00
CA TYR A 159 1.22 5.70 -15.42
C TYR A 159 2.61 5.19 -15.06
N SER A 160 3.64 5.96 -15.40
CA SER A 160 5.01 5.60 -15.06
C SER A 160 5.80 6.83 -14.60
N PHE A 161 6.70 6.62 -13.64
CA PHE A 161 7.63 7.64 -13.20
C PHE A 161 9.00 7.04 -12.89
N LEU A 162 10.03 7.84 -13.13
CA LEU A 162 11.43 7.48 -12.90
C LEU A 162 12.01 8.34 -11.77
N LEU A 163 12.45 7.69 -10.73
CA LEU A 163 13.20 8.30 -9.64
C LEU A 163 14.69 8.11 -9.88
N GLN A 164 15.45 9.19 -9.76
CA GLN A 164 16.91 9.18 -9.88
C GLN A 164 17.57 9.58 -8.56
N GLY A 165 18.80 9.16 -8.37
CA GLY A 165 19.58 9.53 -7.19
C GLY A 165 19.21 8.79 -5.91
N ILE A 166 18.49 7.66 -6.00
CA ILE A 166 18.17 6.83 -4.85
C ILE A 166 19.48 6.29 -4.26
N LYS A 167 19.61 6.42 -2.95
CA LYS A 167 20.82 5.93 -2.24
C LYS A 167 21.04 4.44 -2.51
N PRO A 168 22.30 4.00 -2.68
CA PRO A 168 22.58 2.58 -2.76
C PRO A 168 22.21 1.89 -1.44
N PRO A 169 21.84 0.59 -1.47
CA PRO A 169 21.50 -0.12 -0.25
C PRO A 169 22.67 -0.09 0.73
N PRO A 170 22.42 0.00 2.04
CA PRO A 170 23.48 0.00 3.04
C PRO A 170 24.29 -1.30 2.95
N LYS A 171 25.61 -1.19 2.99
CA LYS A 171 26.48 -2.36 2.96
C LYS A 171 26.14 -3.30 4.13
N PRO A 172 26.02 -4.62 3.89
CA PRO A 172 25.74 -5.55 4.97
C PRO A 172 26.83 -5.45 6.03
N LYS A 173 26.40 -5.27 7.29
CA LYS A 173 27.34 -5.25 8.42
C LYS A 173 28.15 -6.55 8.43
N PRO A 174 29.49 -6.52 8.56
CA PRO A 174 30.31 -7.72 8.61
C PRO A 174 29.79 -8.60 9.75
N LYS A 175 29.46 -9.85 9.43
CA LYS A 175 29.06 -10.83 10.45
C LYS A 175 30.18 -10.96 11.46
N ARG A 176 29.99 -10.53 12.71
CA ARG A 176 30.94 -10.76 13.78
C ARG A 176 31.20 -12.27 13.84
N LYS A 177 32.39 -12.71 13.48
CA LYS A 177 32.82 -14.10 13.68
C LYS A 177 32.65 -14.41 15.17
N LYS A 178 31.73 -15.33 15.50
CA LYS A 178 31.62 -15.83 16.88
C LYS A 178 33.04 -16.31 17.27
N ARG A 179 33.64 -15.64 18.25
CA ARG A 179 34.87 -16.16 18.87
C ARG A 179 34.50 -17.50 19.46
N VAL A 180 34.95 -18.56 18.84
CA VAL A 180 34.91 -19.89 19.46
C VAL A 180 35.86 -19.81 20.65
N LEU A 181 35.27 -19.75 21.85
CA LEU A 181 36.04 -19.91 23.08
C LEU A 181 36.65 -21.32 23.04
N LYS A 182 37.91 -21.40 22.70
CA LYS A 182 38.68 -22.67 22.91
C LYS A 182 38.80 -22.85 24.41
N THR A 183 37.96 -23.70 24.96
CA THR A 183 38.10 -24.22 26.32
C THR A 183 39.44 -24.99 26.33
N LYS A 184 40.45 -24.42 27.01
CA LYS A 184 41.66 -25.14 27.33
C LYS A 184 41.31 -26.21 28.35
N THR A 185 41.17 -27.43 27.90
CA THR A 185 41.13 -28.61 28.77
C THR A 185 42.53 -28.85 29.26
N THR A 186 42.79 -28.55 30.52
CA THR A 186 43.99 -28.94 31.27
C THR A 186 43.98 -30.45 31.47
N PRO A 187 45.03 -31.20 31.12
CA PRO A 187 45.08 -32.63 31.43
C PRO A 187 45.39 -32.83 32.91
N GLN A 188 44.43 -33.25 33.70
CA GLN A 188 44.71 -33.83 35.02
C GLN A 188 45.25 -35.27 34.85
N LYS A 189 46.48 -35.46 35.23
CA LYS A 189 47.06 -36.76 35.53
C LYS A 189 46.42 -37.33 36.78
N THR A 190 45.75 -38.44 36.66
CA THR A 190 45.47 -39.29 37.84
C THR A 190 45.94 -40.71 37.53
N LYS A 191 46.70 -41.22 38.47
CA LYS A 191 47.31 -42.56 38.50
C LYS A 191 46.26 -43.66 38.72
N ASP A 192 46.60 -44.78 38.12
CA ASP A 192 46.16 -46.14 38.32
C ASP A 192 45.41 -46.53 39.58
N ASN A 193 44.36 -47.37 39.44
CA ASN A 193 44.36 -48.74 39.88
C ASN A 193 43.05 -49.49 39.52
N ASN A 194 43.33 -50.58 38.80
CA ASN A 194 42.78 -51.95 38.99
C ASN A 194 41.30 -52.24 39.10
N GLY A 195 40.82 -53.05 38.19
CA GLY A 195 39.97 -54.19 38.59
C GLY A 195 38.60 -54.28 38.02
N THR A 196 38.45 -55.28 37.19
CA THR A 196 37.31 -56.21 37.08
C THR A 196 36.23 -55.95 36.01
N LYS A 197 36.19 -56.95 35.15
CA LYS A 197 35.22 -57.27 34.11
C LYS A 197 33.78 -57.19 34.57
N GLU A 198 32.86 -56.68 33.73
CA GLU A 198 31.67 -57.46 33.41
C GLU A 198 30.98 -56.97 32.15
N ASN A 199 30.62 -57.92 31.31
CA ASN A 199 29.88 -57.80 30.07
C ASN A 199 28.45 -57.43 30.35
N ASN A 200 27.85 -56.51 29.57
CA ASN A 200 26.47 -56.74 29.18
C ASN A 200 26.16 -56.03 27.83
N LYS A 201 25.83 -56.87 26.86
CA LYS A 201 25.26 -56.50 25.55
C LYS A 201 23.82 -56.13 25.77
N THR A 202 23.38 -54.97 25.24
CA THR A 202 21.96 -54.79 24.94
C THR A 202 21.88 -54.03 23.60
N LYS A 203 21.16 -54.65 22.68
CA LYS A 203 20.82 -54.23 21.33
C LYS A 203 19.88 -53.01 21.31
N PRO A 204 19.93 -52.20 20.27
CA PRO A 204 18.93 -51.13 20.03
C PRO A 204 17.66 -51.72 19.37
N VAL A 205 16.50 -51.22 19.81
CA VAL A 205 15.17 -51.49 19.28
C VAL A 205 14.81 -50.36 18.31
N PRO A 206 14.20 -50.64 17.11
CA PRO A 206 13.76 -49.64 16.19
C PRO A 206 12.38 -49.04 16.56
N PRO A 207 12.06 -47.82 16.12
CA PRO A 207 10.77 -47.21 16.38
C PRO A 207 9.67 -47.76 15.46
N SER A 208 8.53 -48.05 16.04
CA SER A 208 7.28 -48.46 15.42
C SER A 208 6.55 -47.26 14.79
N GLU A 209 6.09 -47.48 13.55
CA GLU A 209 5.04 -46.74 12.88
C GLU A 209 3.74 -46.77 13.69
N ALA A 210 3.03 -45.67 13.73
CA ALA A 210 1.62 -45.63 14.03
C ALA A 210 0.92 -44.68 13.05
N GLU A 211 0.18 -45.32 12.17
CA GLU A 211 -0.89 -44.76 11.37
C GLU A 211 -2.02 -44.20 12.24
N GLY A 212 -2.78 -43.29 11.66
CA GLY A 212 -4.19 -43.12 12.05
C GLY A 212 -4.65 -41.67 12.05
N MET A 213 -5.29 -41.30 10.98
CA MET A 213 -6.70 -40.84 10.86
C MET A 213 -7.12 -39.67 11.81
N PHE A 214 -7.34 -38.52 11.29
CA PHE A 214 -8.62 -37.86 10.96
C PHE A 214 -8.35 -36.54 10.24
#